data_fe5206a457d583e1c9937b15aad645b1
#
_entry.id   fe5206a457d583e1c9937b15aad645b1
#
_cell.length_a   1.000
_cell.length_b   1.000
_cell.length_c   1.000
_cell.angle_alpha   90.00
_cell.angle_beta   90.00
_cell.angle_gamma   90.00
#
_symmetry.space_group_name_H-M   'P 1'
#
loop_
_entity.id
_entity.type
_entity.pdbx_description
1 polymer ?
#
loop_
_entity_poly.entity_id
_entity_poly.type
_entity_poly.pdbx_seq_one_letter_code
_entity_poly.pdbx_strand_id
1 'polypeptide(L)'
;MERLFSIVDHPDAIRITAAEVAEDGLLSVTFDPPHDSRFAGDWLWHHRRGSAPAPSDTAARRLWTLADQPQVPTFEYGAVMNDDQALDTWLHCVAELGVSLVVGMPTERGTVQMLAERVGQVRATNFGTLFEVESKPNPNNSAYTSLALDLHTDIPNVPSPPGVQLLHCIVNDAQGGGSILVDGFRVAEELRAESEADFRLLTENPITFRFHDADVDLAHRAHVLRLDVAGNVAEVRFNNWIRAALDVPADLVDAYYGALMHYWRLLREPRFQLRFRLAAGQAMVFDNQRILHGREVFDPQTGARLLQGCYFDFETLRSRRRVLARGRAAPVSA
;
A
#
# COMPACT_ATOMS: atom_id res chain seq x y z
N MET A 1 4.74 21.44 -20.46
CA MET A 1 4.81 22.54 -19.48
C MET A 1 3.37 22.86 -19.08
N GLU A 2 2.97 22.50 -17.88
CA GLU A 2 1.54 22.33 -17.58
C GLU A 2 0.88 23.47 -16.81
N ARG A 3 1.57 24.57 -16.46
CA ARG A 3 0.97 25.67 -15.68
C ARG A 3 1.59 27.01 -15.98
N LEU A 4 1.28 27.53 -17.17
CA LEU A 4 1.53 28.95 -17.49
C LEU A 4 0.33 29.84 -17.17
N PHE A 5 -0.81 29.25 -16.81
CA PHE A 5 -2.04 29.95 -16.51
C PHE A 5 -2.23 30.10 -14.99
N SER A 6 -2.40 31.33 -14.54
CA SER A 6 -2.80 31.65 -13.17
C SER A 6 -4.17 32.33 -13.19
N ILE A 7 -5.17 31.73 -12.58
CA ILE A 7 -6.52 32.25 -12.62
C ILE A 7 -6.64 33.64 -11.97
N VAL A 8 -5.77 33.93 -10.99
CA VAL A 8 -5.76 35.24 -10.29
C VAL A 8 -5.24 36.39 -11.14
N ASP A 9 -4.57 36.08 -12.27
CA ASP A 9 -4.07 37.09 -13.21
C ASP A 9 -5.14 37.49 -14.26
N HIS A 10 -6.33 36.90 -14.16
CA HIS A 10 -7.46 37.15 -15.06
C HIS A 10 -8.59 37.88 -14.34
N PRO A 11 -9.39 38.70 -15.07
CA PRO A 11 -10.56 39.37 -14.50
C PRO A 11 -11.57 38.36 -13.92
N ASP A 12 -12.32 38.78 -12.89
CA ASP A 12 -13.37 37.96 -12.27
C ASP A 12 -14.49 37.54 -13.24
N ALA A 13 -14.66 38.27 -14.34
CA ALA A 13 -15.63 37.97 -15.39
C ALA A 13 -14.94 37.69 -16.73
N ILE A 14 -14.79 36.40 -17.06
CA ILE A 14 -14.37 35.94 -18.39
C ILE A 14 -15.62 35.46 -19.12
N ARG A 15 -15.84 35.91 -20.37
CA ARG A 15 -16.97 35.51 -21.19
C ARG A 15 -16.49 34.87 -22.49
N ILE A 16 -17.16 33.82 -22.92
CA ILE A 16 -16.98 33.27 -24.26
C ILE A 16 -17.74 34.18 -25.24
N THR A 17 -17.06 34.69 -26.24
CA THR A 17 -17.64 35.55 -27.28
C THR A 17 -17.87 34.80 -28.59
N ALA A 18 -17.05 33.77 -28.86
CA ALA A 18 -17.23 32.87 -29.99
C ALA A 18 -16.72 31.49 -29.68
N ALA A 19 -17.34 30.46 -30.28
CA ALA A 19 -16.89 29.06 -30.21
C ALA A 19 -17.24 28.37 -31.53
N GLU A 20 -16.25 27.83 -32.21
CA GLU A 20 -16.41 27.15 -33.50
C GLU A 20 -15.49 25.93 -33.60
N VAL A 21 -15.91 24.94 -34.37
CA VAL A 21 -15.08 23.78 -34.71
C VAL A 21 -14.27 24.17 -35.96
N ALA A 22 -12.96 24.25 -35.81
CA ALA A 22 -12.03 24.55 -36.91
C ALA A 22 -11.93 23.36 -37.88
N GLU A 23 -11.41 23.59 -39.08
CA GLU A 23 -11.24 22.57 -40.13
C GLU A 23 -10.42 21.38 -39.71
N ASP A 24 -9.52 21.52 -38.71
CA ASP A 24 -8.70 20.48 -38.13
C ASP A 24 -9.41 19.68 -37.00
N GLY A 25 -10.70 19.98 -36.76
CA GLY A 25 -11.51 19.28 -35.76
C GLY A 25 -11.31 19.74 -34.30
N LEU A 26 -10.49 20.77 -34.07
CA LEU A 26 -10.36 21.36 -32.74
C LEU A 26 -11.46 22.42 -32.49
N LEU A 27 -11.93 22.51 -31.26
CA LEU A 27 -12.81 23.60 -30.82
C LEU A 27 -11.96 24.84 -30.54
N SER A 28 -12.15 25.89 -31.34
CA SER A 28 -11.60 27.23 -31.09
C SER A 28 -12.59 28.03 -30.26
N VAL A 29 -12.10 28.66 -29.19
CA VAL A 29 -12.91 29.45 -28.26
C VAL A 29 -12.25 30.83 -28.09
N THR A 30 -12.99 31.90 -28.36
CA THR A 30 -12.57 33.29 -28.15
C THR A 30 -13.25 33.83 -26.90
N PHE A 31 -12.50 34.54 -26.07
CA PHE A 31 -12.94 35.11 -24.82
C PHE A 31 -12.90 36.62 -24.79
N ASP A 32 -13.61 37.23 -23.85
CA ASP A 32 -13.53 38.64 -23.45
C ASP A 32 -13.12 38.69 -21.95
N PRO A 33 -12.02 39.30 -21.55
CA PRO A 33 -11.00 39.99 -22.39
C PRO A 33 -10.33 39.08 -23.43
N PRO A 34 -9.78 39.64 -24.53
CA PRO A 34 -9.34 38.86 -25.68
C PRO A 34 -8.31 37.78 -25.32
N HIS A 35 -8.69 36.56 -25.51
CA HIS A 35 -7.86 35.34 -25.40
C HIS A 35 -8.47 34.25 -26.28
N ASP A 36 -7.65 33.55 -27.02
CA ASP A 36 -8.08 32.42 -27.84
C ASP A 36 -7.51 31.12 -27.27
N SER A 37 -8.34 30.11 -27.20
CA SER A 37 -7.96 28.76 -26.78
C SER A 37 -8.45 27.74 -27.78
N ARG A 38 -7.69 26.65 -27.93
CA ARG A 38 -8.06 25.51 -28.79
C ARG A 38 -8.10 24.23 -27.96
N PHE A 39 -9.14 23.46 -28.13
CA PHE A 39 -9.39 22.23 -27.36
C PHE A 39 -9.65 21.04 -28.28
N ALA A 40 -8.97 19.93 -28.02
CA ALA A 40 -9.27 18.67 -28.67
C ALA A 40 -10.61 18.09 -28.15
N GLY A 41 -11.42 17.50 -29.03
CA GLY A 41 -12.73 16.96 -28.68
C GLY A 41 -12.66 15.83 -27.64
N ASP A 42 -11.65 14.96 -27.75
CA ASP A 42 -11.40 13.89 -26.79
C ASP A 42 -11.01 14.45 -25.42
N TRP A 43 -10.19 15.54 -25.37
CA TRP A 43 -9.85 16.22 -24.13
C TRP A 43 -11.12 16.76 -23.45
N LEU A 44 -11.99 17.48 -24.21
CA LEU A 44 -13.27 18.01 -23.71
C LEU A 44 -14.19 16.89 -23.21
N TRP A 45 -14.25 15.78 -23.94
CA TRP A 45 -15.03 14.62 -23.55
C TRP A 45 -14.56 14.01 -22.22
N HIS A 46 -13.25 13.90 -22.03
CA HIS A 46 -12.67 13.36 -20.79
C HIS A 46 -12.79 14.33 -19.60
N HIS A 47 -12.92 15.65 -19.87
CA HIS A 47 -13.00 16.68 -18.82
C HIS A 47 -14.42 17.26 -18.64
N ARG A 48 -15.42 16.68 -19.29
CA ARG A 48 -16.81 17.15 -19.12
C ARG A 48 -17.30 17.01 -17.68
N ARG A 49 -18.24 17.87 -17.26
CA ARG A 49 -18.85 17.84 -15.93
C ARG A 49 -19.45 16.46 -15.63
N GLY A 50 -19.16 15.91 -14.45
CA GLY A 50 -19.64 14.58 -14.05
C GLY A 50 -18.86 13.40 -14.64
N SER A 51 -17.86 13.65 -15.47
CA SER A 51 -16.93 12.65 -15.99
C SER A 51 -15.50 12.88 -15.51
N ALA A 52 -15.31 13.43 -14.29
CA ALA A 52 -14.01 13.22 -13.68
C ALA A 52 -13.76 11.72 -13.75
N PRO A 53 -12.82 11.22 -14.56
CA PRO A 53 -12.48 9.83 -14.51
C PRO A 53 -12.15 9.57 -13.07
N ALA A 54 -12.83 8.63 -12.43
CA ALA A 54 -12.20 7.93 -11.30
C ALA A 54 -10.80 7.64 -11.81
N PRO A 55 -9.73 8.04 -11.09
CA PRO A 55 -8.40 7.80 -11.58
C PRO A 55 -8.37 6.37 -12.10
N SER A 56 -8.09 6.19 -13.39
CA SER A 56 -8.21 4.90 -14.09
C SER A 56 -7.29 3.81 -13.52
N ASP A 57 -6.61 4.14 -12.45
CA ASP A 57 -5.67 3.32 -11.69
C ASP A 57 -6.22 2.79 -10.35
N THR A 58 -7.47 3.11 -10.00
CA THR A 58 -8.13 2.39 -8.91
C THR A 58 -8.58 1.03 -9.44
N ALA A 59 -7.65 0.08 -9.47
CA ALA A 59 -8.04 -1.32 -9.53
C ALA A 59 -9.06 -1.54 -8.41
N ALA A 60 -10.24 -2.05 -8.75
CA ALA A 60 -11.23 -2.42 -7.75
C ALA A 60 -10.54 -3.41 -6.79
N ARG A 61 -10.45 -3.06 -5.52
CA ARG A 61 -9.85 -3.94 -4.52
C ARG A 61 -10.67 -5.21 -4.44
N ARG A 62 -10.03 -6.34 -4.63
CA ARG A 62 -10.63 -7.66 -4.44
C ARG A 62 -10.19 -8.18 -3.07
N LEU A 63 -11.12 -8.19 -2.13
CA LEU A 63 -10.91 -8.75 -0.80
C LEU A 63 -10.89 -10.28 -0.89
N TRP A 64 -10.10 -10.95 -0.07
CA TRP A 64 -9.92 -12.39 -0.18
C TRP A 64 -9.85 -13.11 1.18
N THR A 65 -10.25 -14.38 1.16
CA THR A 65 -9.98 -15.40 2.17
C THR A 65 -9.01 -16.43 1.59
N LEU A 66 -8.55 -17.40 2.38
CA LEU A 66 -7.73 -18.49 1.88
C LEU A 66 -8.44 -19.30 0.78
N ALA A 67 -9.78 -19.42 0.85
CA ALA A 67 -10.56 -20.13 -0.18
C ALA A 67 -10.58 -19.37 -1.51
N ASP A 68 -10.65 -18.01 -1.48
CA ASP A 68 -10.66 -17.17 -2.66
C ASP A 68 -9.26 -17.03 -3.28
N GLN A 69 -8.22 -17.03 -2.45
CA GLN A 69 -6.84 -16.83 -2.84
C GLN A 69 -5.92 -17.86 -2.15
N PRO A 70 -5.90 -19.12 -2.63
CA PRO A 70 -5.14 -20.19 -1.96
C PRO A 70 -3.62 -20.07 -2.14
N GLN A 71 -3.16 -19.25 -3.08
CA GLN A 71 -1.74 -19.04 -3.37
C GLN A 71 -1.45 -17.58 -3.65
N VAL A 72 -0.22 -17.12 -3.32
CA VAL A 72 0.25 -15.79 -3.69
C VAL A 72 0.53 -15.72 -5.19
N PRO A 73 -0.05 -14.75 -5.92
CA PRO A 73 0.27 -14.56 -7.35
C PRO A 73 1.76 -14.31 -7.56
N THR A 74 2.35 -14.98 -8.55
CA THR A 74 3.80 -15.01 -8.77
C THR A 74 4.18 -14.31 -10.07
N PHE A 75 5.29 -13.54 -10.05
CA PHE A 75 5.82 -12.76 -11.16
C PHE A 75 7.32 -12.98 -11.29
N GLU A 76 7.81 -13.12 -12.52
CA GLU A 76 9.24 -13.29 -12.79
C GLU A 76 9.99 -11.94 -12.72
N TYR A 77 11.04 -11.87 -11.91
CA TYR A 77 11.86 -10.67 -11.72
C TYR A 77 12.37 -10.11 -13.05
N GLY A 78 12.93 -10.96 -13.89
CA GLY A 78 13.45 -10.55 -15.20
C GLY A 78 12.40 -9.91 -16.09
N ALA A 79 11.17 -10.42 -16.09
CA ALA A 79 10.06 -9.82 -16.84
C ALA A 79 9.65 -8.46 -16.24
N VAL A 80 9.47 -8.37 -14.93
CA VAL A 80 9.11 -7.12 -14.24
C VAL A 80 10.15 -6.01 -14.47
N MET A 81 11.43 -6.36 -14.49
CA MET A 81 12.52 -5.39 -14.67
C MET A 81 12.67 -4.90 -16.11
N ASN A 82 12.36 -5.72 -17.11
CA ASN A 82 12.71 -5.43 -18.51
C ASN A 82 11.49 -5.16 -19.42
N ASP A 83 10.26 -5.45 -18.96
CA ASP A 83 9.05 -5.28 -19.75
C ASP A 83 8.02 -4.41 -19.00
N ASP A 84 7.60 -3.31 -19.61
CA ASP A 84 6.61 -2.39 -19.06
C ASP A 84 5.21 -3.01 -18.94
N GLN A 85 4.87 -3.99 -19.79
CA GLN A 85 3.59 -4.70 -19.70
C GLN A 85 3.58 -5.64 -18.49
N ALA A 86 4.67 -6.38 -18.26
CA ALA A 86 4.84 -7.24 -17.11
C ALA A 86 4.86 -6.41 -15.81
N LEU A 87 5.55 -5.26 -15.82
CA LEU A 87 5.55 -4.31 -14.70
C LEU A 87 4.13 -3.84 -14.36
N ASP A 88 3.35 -3.39 -15.35
CA ASP A 88 1.98 -2.92 -15.09
C ASP A 88 1.06 -4.04 -14.60
N THR A 89 1.20 -5.26 -15.15
CA THR A 89 0.43 -6.43 -14.71
C THR A 89 0.74 -6.77 -13.25
N TRP A 90 2.02 -6.74 -12.86
CA TRP A 90 2.43 -6.93 -11.47
C TRP A 90 1.86 -5.84 -10.55
N LEU A 91 2.02 -4.55 -10.91
CA LEU A 91 1.51 -3.42 -10.12
C LEU A 91 -0.03 -3.44 -10.02
N HIS A 92 -0.71 -3.91 -11.08
CA HIS A 92 -2.17 -4.11 -11.05
C HIS A 92 -2.55 -5.17 -10.01
N CYS A 93 -1.86 -6.30 -9.99
CA CYS A 93 -2.08 -7.36 -9.00
C CYS A 93 -1.89 -6.85 -7.57
N VAL A 94 -0.79 -6.12 -7.29
CA VAL A 94 -0.56 -5.52 -5.96
C VAL A 94 -1.67 -4.53 -5.59
N ALA A 95 -2.16 -3.72 -6.53
CA ALA A 95 -3.24 -2.77 -6.28
C ALA A 95 -4.60 -3.47 -6.02
N GLU A 96 -4.89 -4.55 -6.74
CA GLU A 96 -6.14 -5.32 -6.64
C GLU A 96 -6.17 -6.23 -5.40
N LEU A 97 -5.15 -7.10 -5.26
CA LEU A 97 -5.10 -8.14 -4.22
C LEU A 97 -4.38 -7.71 -2.97
N GLY A 98 -3.55 -6.68 -3.06
CA GLY A 98 -2.69 -6.24 -1.96
C GLY A 98 -1.46 -7.11 -1.74
N VAL A 99 -1.25 -8.16 -2.52
CA VAL A 99 -0.14 -9.11 -2.32
C VAL A 99 0.36 -9.71 -3.62
N SER A 100 1.66 -9.97 -3.71
CA SER A 100 2.31 -10.72 -4.79
C SER A 100 3.64 -11.33 -4.32
N LEU A 101 4.15 -12.27 -5.12
CA LEU A 101 5.47 -12.87 -4.98
C LEU A 101 6.28 -12.59 -6.24
N VAL A 102 7.47 -12.01 -6.11
CA VAL A 102 8.43 -11.89 -7.22
C VAL A 102 9.50 -12.96 -7.04
N VAL A 103 9.76 -13.73 -8.10
CA VAL A 103 10.69 -14.87 -8.08
C VAL A 103 11.82 -14.69 -9.08
N GLY A 104 12.87 -15.52 -8.97
CA GLY A 104 14.04 -15.43 -9.86
C GLY A 104 14.91 -14.21 -9.62
N MET A 105 14.84 -13.62 -8.41
CA MET A 105 15.69 -12.50 -8.03
C MET A 105 17.12 -12.96 -7.71
N PRO A 106 18.16 -12.20 -8.11
CA PRO A 106 19.51 -12.41 -7.57
C PRO A 106 19.52 -12.32 -6.03
N THR A 107 20.24 -13.26 -5.38
CA THR A 107 20.32 -13.32 -3.90
C THR A 107 21.36 -12.34 -3.31
N GLU A 108 21.54 -11.21 -3.94
CA GLU A 108 22.48 -10.17 -3.55
C GLU A 108 21.78 -9.05 -2.77
N ARG A 109 22.53 -8.46 -1.82
CA ARG A 109 22.07 -7.25 -1.12
C ARG A 109 21.84 -6.11 -2.10
N GLY A 110 20.77 -5.34 -1.90
CA GLY A 110 20.38 -4.24 -2.80
C GLY A 110 19.46 -4.64 -3.95
N THR A 111 19.29 -5.92 -4.27
CA THR A 111 18.39 -6.37 -5.36
C THR A 111 16.94 -5.90 -5.12
N VAL A 112 16.48 -5.94 -3.87
CA VAL A 112 15.13 -5.47 -3.51
C VAL A 112 14.95 -3.97 -3.75
N GLN A 113 16.00 -3.19 -3.55
CA GLN A 113 15.99 -1.76 -3.85
C GLN A 113 15.86 -1.52 -5.36
N MET A 114 16.58 -2.26 -6.18
CA MET A 114 16.48 -2.16 -7.65
C MET A 114 15.04 -2.45 -8.11
N LEU A 115 14.38 -3.48 -7.54
CA LEU A 115 12.98 -3.78 -7.83
C LEU A 115 12.06 -2.61 -7.43
N ALA A 116 12.25 -2.04 -6.26
CA ALA A 116 11.46 -0.90 -5.80
C ALA A 116 11.69 0.36 -6.66
N GLU A 117 12.94 0.65 -7.05
CA GLU A 117 13.31 1.78 -7.91
C GLU A 117 12.76 1.65 -9.34
N ARG A 118 12.51 0.42 -9.83
CA ARG A 118 11.80 0.19 -11.10
C ARG A 118 10.37 0.75 -11.05
N VAL A 119 9.75 0.76 -9.87
CA VAL A 119 8.44 1.39 -9.64
C VAL A 119 8.61 2.90 -9.45
N GLY A 120 9.52 3.31 -8.57
CA GLY A 120 9.83 4.71 -8.30
C GLY A 120 10.64 4.90 -7.03
N GLN A 121 10.41 6.00 -6.33
CA GLN A 121 11.22 6.37 -5.18
C GLN A 121 11.01 5.42 -3.99
N VAL A 122 12.13 4.91 -3.45
CA VAL A 122 12.15 4.15 -2.19
C VAL A 122 11.93 5.11 -1.02
N ARG A 123 11.08 4.71 -0.10
CA ARG A 123 10.76 5.50 1.10
C ARG A 123 11.79 5.26 2.21
N ALA A 124 12.39 6.32 2.71
CA ALA A 124 13.18 6.27 3.93
C ALA A 124 12.28 6.22 5.19
N THR A 125 12.68 5.42 6.17
CA THR A 125 12.06 5.31 7.48
C THR A 125 13.11 5.51 8.58
N ASN A 126 12.73 5.42 9.85
CA ASN A 126 13.69 5.37 10.97
C ASN A 126 14.60 4.13 10.93
N PHE A 127 14.31 3.12 10.09
CA PHE A 127 15.17 1.96 9.84
C PHE A 127 16.05 2.13 8.58
N GLY A 128 16.07 3.32 7.98
CA GLY A 128 16.77 3.61 6.72
C GLY A 128 15.89 3.40 5.48
N THR A 129 16.54 3.38 4.32
CA THR A 129 15.90 3.05 3.02
C THR A 129 15.87 1.54 2.76
N LEU A 130 16.87 0.83 3.28
CA LEU A 130 16.95 -0.63 3.33
C LEU A 130 17.10 -1.08 4.77
N PHE A 131 16.47 -2.19 5.11
CA PHE A 131 16.64 -2.85 6.40
C PHE A 131 16.83 -4.36 6.21
N GLU A 132 17.52 -4.98 7.16
CA GLU A 132 17.76 -6.42 7.15
C GLU A 132 17.01 -7.09 8.30
N VAL A 133 16.38 -8.22 8.02
CA VAL A 133 15.69 -9.06 9.00
C VAL A 133 16.49 -10.33 9.17
N GLU A 134 17.29 -10.34 10.22
CA GLU A 134 18.10 -11.49 10.69
C GLU A 134 18.04 -11.58 12.21
N SER A 135 18.35 -12.74 12.76
CA SER A 135 18.45 -12.91 14.22
C SER A 135 19.71 -12.22 14.74
N LYS A 136 19.57 -11.31 15.73
CA LYS A 136 20.66 -10.57 16.35
C LYS A 136 20.84 -10.97 17.81
N PRO A 137 22.08 -10.97 18.37
CA PRO A 137 22.32 -11.34 19.76
C PRO A 137 21.62 -10.44 20.78
N ASN A 138 21.49 -9.14 20.49
CA ASN A 138 20.82 -8.17 21.37
C ASN A 138 19.80 -7.37 20.55
N PRO A 139 18.61 -7.95 20.29
CA PRO A 139 17.63 -7.32 19.43
C PRO A 139 16.94 -6.14 20.11
N ASN A 140 16.88 -5.01 19.43
CA ASN A 140 16.06 -3.84 19.81
C ASN A 140 14.67 -3.86 19.19
N ASN A 141 14.37 -4.88 18.37
CA ASN A 141 13.09 -5.06 17.71
C ASN A 141 12.76 -6.55 17.66
N SER A 142 11.48 -6.90 17.80
CA SER A 142 10.98 -8.28 17.70
C SER A 142 11.29 -8.95 16.35
N ALA A 143 11.41 -8.18 15.28
CA ALA A 143 11.80 -8.68 13.95
C ALA A 143 13.21 -9.32 13.93
N TYR A 144 14.10 -8.91 14.86
CA TYR A 144 15.46 -9.43 14.97
C TYR A 144 15.57 -10.63 15.93
N THR A 145 14.46 -11.19 16.35
CA THR A 145 14.41 -12.43 17.17
C THR A 145 14.07 -13.65 16.31
N SER A 146 14.30 -14.85 16.84
CA SER A 146 13.83 -16.10 16.23
C SER A 146 12.39 -16.47 16.61
N LEU A 147 11.76 -15.71 17.51
CA LEU A 147 10.40 -15.94 17.98
C LEU A 147 9.38 -15.73 16.86
N ALA A 148 8.21 -16.33 17.01
CA ALA A 148 7.10 -16.03 16.14
C ALA A 148 6.73 -14.54 16.22
N LEU A 149 6.46 -13.93 15.07
CA LEU A 149 5.87 -12.62 14.97
C LEU A 149 4.39 -12.77 14.60
N ASP A 150 3.52 -12.28 15.47
CA ASP A 150 2.10 -12.28 15.20
C ASP A 150 1.75 -11.30 14.07
N LEU A 151 0.55 -11.41 13.56
CA LEU A 151 0.04 -10.58 12.47
C LEU A 151 0.07 -9.09 12.84
N HIS A 152 0.68 -8.27 11.99
CA HIS A 152 0.83 -6.84 12.19
C HIS A 152 0.98 -6.07 10.88
N THR A 153 0.79 -4.77 10.95
CA THR A 153 1.22 -3.81 9.94
C THR A 153 2.46 -3.06 10.46
N ASP A 154 3.37 -2.69 9.56
CA ASP A 154 4.59 -1.98 9.92
C ASP A 154 4.36 -0.48 10.08
N ILE A 155 5.06 0.09 11.07
CA ILE A 155 5.18 1.53 11.32
C ILE A 155 3.81 2.25 11.41
N PRO A 156 2.83 1.75 12.19
CA PRO A 156 1.53 2.42 12.38
C PRO A 156 1.64 3.70 13.22
N ASN A 157 2.79 3.96 13.82
CA ASN A 157 3.11 5.06 14.74
C ASN A 157 3.56 6.36 14.06
N VAL A 158 3.29 6.51 12.77
CA VAL A 158 3.54 7.74 11.99
C VAL A 158 2.26 8.22 11.30
N PRO A 159 2.16 9.52 10.94
CA PRO A 159 0.96 10.05 10.27
C PRO A 159 0.60 9.30 8.98
N SER A 160 1.59 8.93 8.17
CA SER A 160 1.43 8.15 6.95
C SER A 160 2.31 6.91 7.02
N PRO A 161 1.80 5.72 7.35
CA PRO A 161 2.55 4.47 7.28
C PRO A 161 3.05 4.19 5.86
N PRO A 162 4.13 3.40 5.70
CA PRO A 162 4.56 2.94 4.38
C PRO A 162 3.42 2.26 3.62
N GLY A 163 3.32 2.52 2.32
CA GLY A 163 2.27 1.96 1.48
C GLY A 163 2.55 0.50 1.12
N VAL A 164 3.62 0.25 0.37
CA VAL A 164 4.00 -1.08 -0.09
C VAL A 164 5.31 -1.51 0.54
N GLN A 165 5.32 -2.71 1.10
CA GLN A 165 6.52 -3.35 1.65
C GLN A 165 7.00 -4.45 0.70
N LEU A 166 8.31 -4.52 0.55
CA LEU A 166 9.02 -5.60 -0.14
C LEU A 166 9.92 -6.30 0.88
N LEU A 167 9.83 -7.62 0.95
CA LEU A 167 10.72 -8.45 1.76
C LEU A 167 11.34 -9.53 0.87
N HIS A 168 12.60 -9.34 0.50
CA HIS A 168 13.38 -10.22 -0.34
C HIS A 168 14.18 -11.22 0.51
N CYS A 169 14.05 -12.47 0.21
CA CYS A 169 14.78 -13.55 0.85
C CYS A 169 16.14 -13.77 0.16
N ILE A 170 17.22 -13.47 0.85
CA ILE A 170 18.59 -13.70 0.38
C ILE A 170 19.03 -15.11 0.77
N VAL A 171 18.78 -15.52 2.01
CA VAL A 171 19.07 -16.86 2.55
C VAL A 171 17.92 -17.30 3.44
N ASN A 172 17.52 -18.56 3.35
CA ASN A 172 16.52 -19.15 4.25
C ASN A 172 16.73 -20.65 4.43
N ASP A 173 17.85 -21.01 5.05
CA ASP A 173 18.24 -22.42 5.34
C ASP A 173 17.70 -22.88 6.69
N ALA A 174 17.41 -21.95 7.62
CA ALA A 174 16.89 -22.25 8.94
C ALA A 174 15.55 -23.00 8.88
N GLN A 175 15.32 -23.95 9.77
CA GLN A 175 14.04 -24.65 9.88
C GLN A 175 12.96 -23.74 10.48
N GLY A 176 11.74 -23.76 9.94
CA GLY A 176 10.64 -22.89 10.32
C GLY A 176 10.64 -21.55 9.59
N GLY A 177 10.13 -20.50 10.24
CA GLY A 177 10.12 -19.13 9.72
C GLY A 177 9.18 -18.90 8.53
N GLY A 178 8.12 -19.71 8.42
CA GLY A 178 7.05 -19.53 7.44
C GLY A 178 6.43 -18.14 7.55
N SER A 179 6.09 -17.53 6.42
CA SER A 179 5.37 -16.26 6.34
C SER A 179 3.86 -16.50 6.44
N ILE A 180 3.17 -15.59 7.10
CA ILE A 180 1.71 -15.58 7.24
C ILE A 180 1.21 -14.25 6.70
N LEU A 181 0.23 -14.27 5.80
CA LEU A 181 -0.43 -13.08 5.26
C LEU A 181 -1.93 -13.16 5.46
N VAL A 182 -2.55 -12.03 5.79
CA VAL A 182 -4.01 -11.90 5.97
C VAL A 182 -4.48 -10.59 5.33
N ASP A 183 -5.57 -10.66 4.56
CA ASP A 183 -6.27 -9.47 4.09
C ASP A 183 -7.04 -8.82 5.25
N GLY A 184 -6.43 -7.82 5.87
CA GLY A 184 -7.03 -7.11 7.00
C GLY A 184 -8.34 -6.41 6.67
N PHE A 185 -8.55 -6.00 5.41
CA PHE A 185 -9.81 -5.40 4.99
C PHE A 185 -10.93 -6.46 4.95
N ARG A 186 -10.61 -7.68 4.45
CA ARG A 186 -11.59 -8.78 4.46
C ARG A 186 -11.98 -9.15 5.89
N VAL A 187 -11.00 -9.21 6.80
CA VAL A 187 -11.27 -9.51 8.22
C VAL A 187 -12.04 -8.37 8.90
N ALA A 188 -11.78 -7.11 8.52
CA ALA A 188 -12.55 -5.98 9.05
C ALA A 188 -14.03 -6.01 8.60
N GLU A 189 -14.30 -6.43 7.35
CA GLU A 189 -15.68 -6.64 6.89
C GLU A 189 -16.36 -7.83 7.60
N GLU A 190 -15.61 -8.87 7.95
CA GLU A 190 -16.14 -9.96 8.79
C GLU A 190 -16.50 -9.45 10.18
N LEU A 191 -15.59 -8.68 10.80
CA LEU A 191 -15.87 -8.06 12.12
C LEU A 191 -17.13 -7.19 12.04
N ARG A 192 -17.30 -6.38 10.97
CA ARG A 192 -18.49 -5.57 10.76
C ARG A 192 -19.76 -6.41 10.69
N ALA A 193 -19.68 -7.56 10.00
CA ALA A 193 -20.81 -8.46 9.84
C ALA A 193 -21.17 -9.18 11.14
N GLU A 194 -20.17 -9.58 11.95
CA GLU A 194 -20.40 -10.27 13.22
C GLU A 194 -20.78 -9.30 14.35
N SER A 195 -20.18 -8.11 14.40
CA SER A 195 -20.42 -7.07 15.42
C SER A 195 -20.16 -5.66 14.88
N GLU A 196 -21.19 -5.00 14.42
CA GLU A 196 -21.13 -3.58 14.02
C GLU A 196 -20.65 -2.70 15.19
N ALA A 197 -20.97 -3.05 16.43
CA ALA A 197 -20.53 -2.32 17.61
C ALA A 197 -19.01 -2.36 17.79
N ASP A 198 -18.40 -3.54 17.67
CA ASP A 198 -16.94 -3.71 17.75
C ASP A 198 -16.23 -3.02 16.57
N PHE A 199 -16.79 -3.13 15.36
CA PHE A 199 -16.29 -2.45 14.19
C PHE A 199 -16.27 -0.92 14.39
N ARG A 200 -17.36 -0.34 14.91
CA ARG A 200 -17.46 1.09 15.20
C ARG A 200 -16.47 1.54 16.28
N LEU A 201 -16.26 0.76 17.33
CA LEU A 201 -15.23 1.07 18.33
C LEU A 201 -13.85 1.25 17.69
N LEU A 202 -13.46 0.37 16.76
CA LEU A 202 -12.15 0.42 16.09
C LEU A 202 -12.06 1.49 14.99
N THR A 203 -13.19 1.97 14.46
CA THR A 203 -13.24 3.00 13.42
C THR A 203 -13.49 4.42 13.95
N GLU A 204 -14.10 4.57 15.13
CA GLU A 204 -14.50 5.88 15.66
C GLU A 204 -13.55 6.38 16.77
N ASN A 205 -12.83 5.47 17.43
CA ASN A 205 -11.97 5.82 18.57
C ASN A 205 -10.49 5.57 18.23
N PRO A 206 -9.71 6.62 17.93
CA PRO A 206 -8.30 6.48 17.67
C PRO A 206 -7.53 6.15 18.95
N ILE A 207 -6.46 5.38 18.81
CA ILE A 207 -5.52 5.02 19.89
C ILE A 207 -4.10 5.43 19.54
N THR A 208 -3.22 5.49 20.52
CA THR A 208 -1.81 5.83 20.31
C THR A 208 -0.98 4.60 20.00
N PHE A 209 -0.22 4.66 18.89
CA PHE A 209 0.88 3.77 18.58
C PHE A 209 2.19 4.51 18.86
N ARG A 210 3.13 3.87 19.56
CA ARG A 210 4.42 4.48 19.93
C ARG A 210 5.55 3.46 19.81
N PHE A 211 6.58 3.83 19.10
CA PHE A 211 7.86 3.14 19.07
C PHE A 211 8.93 4.07 19.67
N HIS A 212 9.74 3.56 20.58
CA HIS A 212 10.88 4.31 21.11
C HIS A 212 12.05 3.37 21.36
N ASP A 213 13.24 3.88 21.10
CA ASP A 213 14.52 3.28 21.48
C ASP A 213 15.45 4.37 22.03
N ALA A 214 16.77 4.18 21.97
CA ALA A 214 17.73 5.15 22.48
C ALA A 214 17.78 6.45 21.67
N ASP A 215 17.48 6.38 20.37
CA ASP A 215 17.67 7.47 19.40
C ASP A 215 16.36 7.99 18.80
N VAL A 216 15.28 7.25 18.94
CA VAL A 216 14.00 7.52 18.27
C VAL A 216 12.84 7.37 19.24
N ASP A 217 11.92 8.33 19.24
CA ASP A 217 10.63 8.27 19.93
C ASP A 217 9.54 8.80 18.98
N LEU A 218 8.83 7.89 18.35
CA LEU A 218 7.79 8.19 17.36
C LEU A 218 6.43 7.73 17.88
N ALA A 219 5.50 8.67 18.02
CA ALA A 219 4.14 8.38 18.45
C ALA A 219 3.12 9.04 17.51
N HIS A 220 2.07 8.32 17.21
CA HIS A 220 0.95 8.83 16.42
C HIS A 220 -0.37 8.24 16.90
N ARG A 221 -1.40 9.09 17.00
CA ARG A 221 -2.75 8.70 17.37
C ARG A 221 -3.58 8.46 16.11
N ALA A 222 -4.09 7.25 15.94
CA ALA A 222 -4.85 6.87 14.75
C ALA A 222 -5.87 5.77 15.06
N HIS A 223 -6.84 5.60 14.15
CA HIS A 223 -7.80 4.50 14.22
C HIS A 223 -7.12 3.18 13.85
N VAL A 224 -7.55 2.08 14.47
CA VAL A 224 -7.16 0.73 14.06
C VAL A 224 -7.68 0.43 12.65
N LEU A 225 -8.92 0.82 12.38
CA LEU A 225 -9.57 0.71 11.07
C LEU A 225 -9.96 2.13 10.62
N ARG A 226 -9.38 2.59 9.51
CA ARG A 226 -9.75 3.88 8.90
C ARG A 226 -10.65 3.64 7.69
N LEU A 227 -11.74 4.42 7.62
CA LEU A 227 -12.68 4.36 6.51
C LEU A 227 -12.39 5.45 5.48
N ASP A 228 -12.76 5.20 4.23
CA ASP A 228 -12.87 6.23 3.19
C ASP A 228 -14.20 6.98 3.28
N VAL A 229 -14.39 7.97 2.40
CA VAL A 229 -15.61 8.80 2.38
C VAL A 229 -16.89 8.01 1.99
N ALA A 230 -16.73 6.82 1.43
CA ALA A 230 -17.83 5.93 1.09
C ALA A 230 -18.12 4.90 2.19
N GLY A 231 -17.35 4.91 3.29
CA GLY A 231 -17.51 3.99 4.42
C GLY A 231 -16.81 2.64 4.24
N ASN A 232 -15.97 2.47 3.20
CA ASN A 232 -15.17 1.27 3.01
C ASN A 232 -13.88 1.35 3.84
N VAL A 233 -13.37 0.20 4.28
CA VAL A 233 -12.07 0.13 4.95
C VAL A 233 -10.95 0.56 3.99
N ALA A 234 -10.18 1.55 4.38
CA ALA A 234 -9.13 2.18 3.57
C ALA A 234 -7.72 2.03 4.14
N GLU A 235 -7.60 1.70 5.42
CA GLU A 235 -6.32 1.45 6.09
C GLU A 235 -6.54 0.64 7.36
N VAL A 236 -5.63 -0.29 7.62
CA VAL A 236 -5.52 -1.02 8.88
C VAL A 236 -4.21 -0.65 9.56
N ARG A 237 -4.28 -0.29 10.83
CA ARG A 237 -3.13 -0.12 11.73
C ARG A 237 -3.26 -1.09 12.88
N PHE A 238 -2.51 -2.17 12.82
CA PHE A 238 -2.55 -3.19 13.84
C PHE A 238 -1.14 -3.69 14.16
N ASN A 239 -0.65 -3.35 15.34
CA ASN A 239 0.63 -3.83 15.85
C ASN A 239 0.59 -3.78 17.38
N ASN A 240 0.46 -4.96 17.99
CA ASN A 240 0.28 -5.04 19.44
C ASN A 240 1.55 -4.67 20.23
N TRP A 241 2.76 -4.80 19.65
CA TRP A 241 4.01 -4.51 20.35
C TRP A 241 4.28 -3.02 20.55
N ILE A 242 3.75 -2.19 19.65
CA ILE A 242 3.92 -0.74 19.69
C ILE A 242 2.61 0.01 19.92
N ARG A 243 1.54 -0.69 20.31
CA ARG A 243 0.34 -0.07 20.82
C ARG A 243 0.63 0.45 22.24
N ALA A 244 0.44 1.74 22.48
CA ALA A 244 0.52 2.33 23.81
C ALA A 244 -0.64 1.86 24.70
N ALA A 245 -0.65 2.25 25.97
CA ALA A 245 -1.82 2.10 26.80
C ALA A 245 -3.03 2.80 26.15
N LEU A 246 -4.23 2.22 26.30
CA LEU A 246 -5.43 2.79 25.69
C LEU A 246 -5.73 4.17 26.29
N ASP A 247 -5.89 5.14 25.42
CA ASP A 247 -6.20 6.54 25.70
C ASP A 247 -7.64 6.89 25.23
N VAL A 248 -8.54 5.93 25.33
CA VAL A 248 -9.98 6.10 25.09
C VAL A 248 -10.71 6.51 26.39
N PRO A 249 -11.96 7.04 26.34
CA PRO A 249 -12.77 7.28 27.52
C PRO A 249 -12.83 6.07 28.45
N ALA A 250 -12.79 6.30 29.76
CA ALA A 250 -12.67 5.22 30.76
C ALA A 250 -13.81 4.19 30.70
N ASP A 251 -15.01 4.62 30.36
CA ASP A 251 -16.21 3.80 30.19
C ASP A 251 -16.17 2.94 28.92
N LEU A 252 -15.28 3.24 27.96
CA LEU A 252 -15.11 2.47 26.72
C LEU A 252 -13.94 1.49 26.77
N VAL A 253 -13.07 1.52 27.79
CA VAL A 253 -11.82 0.74 27.82
C VAL A 253 -12.09 -0.74 27.65
N ASP A 254 -13.00 -1.33 28.45
CA ASP A 254 -13.27 -2.76 28.39
C ASP A 254 -13.91 -3.19 27.06
N ALA A 255 -14.85 -2.37 26.55
CA ALA A 255 -15.49 -2.62 25.27
C ALA A 255 -14.46 -2.51 24.11
N TYR A 256 -13.55 -1.55 24.17
CA TYR A 256 -12.50 -1.37 23.18
C TYR A 256 -11.51 -2.55 23.17
N TYR A 257 -11.08 -3.04 24.34
CA TYR A 257 -10.29 -4.26 24.44
C TYR A 257 -11.03 -5.47 23.88
N GLY A 258 -12.35 -5.57 24.16
CA GLY A 258 -13.21 -6.60 23.58
C GLY A 258 -13.17 -6.60 22.05
N ALA A 259 -13.37 -5.42 21.45
CA ALA A 259 -13.33 -5.21 20.00
C ALA A 259 -11.95 -5.53 19.38
N LEU A 260 -10.85 -5.06 20.03
CA LEU A 260 -9.48 -5.41 19.60
C LEU A 260 -9.25 -6.92 19.62
N MET A 261 -9.67 -7.59 20.69
CA MET A 261 -9.51 -9.03 20.83
C MET A 261 -10.38 -9.80 19.83
N HIS A 262 -11.57 -9.32 19.51
CA HIS A 262 -12.44 -9.91 18.51
C HIS A 262 -11.78 -9.85 17.13
N TYR A 263 -11.34 -8.66 16.68
CA TYR A 263 -10.60 -8.51 15.44
C TYR A 263 -9.34 -9.38 15.39
N TRP A 264 -8.57 -9.42 16.48
CA TRP A 264 -7.36 -10.24 16.56
C TRP A 264 -7.63 -11.75 16.48
N ARG A 265 -8.72 -12.23 17.08
CA ARG A 265 -9.14 -13.65 16.97
C ARG A 265 -9.51 -13.99 15.53
N LEU A 266 -10.26 -13.12 14.85
CA LEU A 266 -10.58 -13.28 13.43
C LEU A 266 -9.31 -13.33 12.56
N LEU A 267 -8.34 -12.41 12.76
CA LEU A 267 -7.06 -12.44 12.06
C LEU A 267 -6.32 -13.78 12.22
N ARG A 268 -6.47 -14.45 13.36
CA ARG A 268 -5.83 -15.72 13.65
C ARG A 268 -6.60 -16.95 13.12
N GLU A 269 -7.78 -16.79 12.58
CA GLU A 269 -8.52 -17.90 12.00
C GLU A 269 -7.85 -18.43 10.74
N PRO A 270 -7.65 -19.76 10.61
CA PRO A 270 -6.97 -20.36 9.46
C PRO A 270 -7.60 -20.01 8.12
N ARG A 271 -8.93 -19.76 8.05
CA ARG A 271 -9.64 -19.39 6.82
C ARG A 271 -9.19 -18.06 6.21
N PHE A 272 -8.55 -17.19 6.98
CA PHE A 272 -8.03 -15.90 6.51
C PHE A 272 -6.53 -15.93 6.26
N GLN A 273 -5.80 -16.97 6.69
CA GLN A 273 -4.34 -17.00 6.69
C GLN A 273 -3.79 -17.72 5.46
N LEU A 274 -3.08 -16.99 4.63
CA LEU A 274 -2.24 -17.55 3.59
C LEU A 274 -0.85 -17.78 4.17
N ARG A 275 -0.40 -19.05 4.17
CA ARG A 275 0.88 -19.46 4.76
C ARG A 275 1.80 -20.05 3.69
N PHE A 276 3.04 -19.59 3.66
CA PHE A 276 4.06 -20.10 2.75
C PHE A 276 5.45 -19.82 3.32
N ARG A 277 6.46 -20.45 2.74
CA ARG A 277 7.85 -20.21 3.11
C ARG A 277 8.55 -19.56 1.92
N LEU A 278 9.16 -18.39 2.15
CA LEU A 278 10.01 -17.74 1.14
C LEU A 278 11.27 -18.58 0.92
N ALA A 279 11.57 -18.86 -0.34
CA ALA A 279 12.86 -19.41 -0.76
C ALA A 279 13.83 -18.27 -1.11
N ALA A 280 15.14 -18.57 -1.11
CA ALA A 280 16.14 -17.64 -1.61
C ALA A 280 15.84 -17.22 -3.06
N GLY A 281 16.00 -15.94 -3.38
CA GLY A 281 15.64 -15.35 -4.66
C GLY A 281 14.14 -15.05 -4.85
N GLN A 282 13.37 -15.06 -3.77
CA GLN A 282 11.97 -14.64 -3.78
C GLN A 282 11.75 -13.39 -2.94
N ALA A 283 10.87 -12.51 -3.38
CA ALA A 283 10.40 -11.38 -2.58
C ALA A 283 8.88 -11.40 -2.46
N MET A 284 8.36 -11.33 -1.23
CA MET A 284 6.97 -11.00 -1.02
C MET A 284 6.80 -9.48 -1.06
N VAL A 285 5.76 -9.03 -1.75
CA VAL A 285 5.42 -7.62 -1.95
C VAL A 285 3.96 -7.43 -1.58
N PHE A 286 3.67 -6.50 -0.68
CA PHE A 286 2.31 -6.34 -0.17
C PHE A 286 2.00 -4.90 0.26
N ASP A 287 0.71 -4.55 0.17
CA ASP A 287 0.13 -3.32 0.69
C ASP A 287 0.12 -3.39 2.24
N ASN A 288 1.07 -2.73 2.87
CA ASN A 288 1.24 -2.70 4.31
C ASN A 288 0.10 -1.98 5.05
N GLN A 289 -0.72 -1.20 4.35
CA GLN A 289 -1.90 -0.54 4.92
C GLN A 289 -3.15 -1.42 4.88
N ARG A 290 -3.05 -2.62 4.25
CA ARG A 290 -4.14 -3.59 4.07
C ARG A 290 -3.78 -4.98 4.58
N ILE A 291 -2.62 -5.49 4.18
CA ILE A 291 -2.19 -6.87 4.44
C ILE A 291 -1.42 -6.91 5.75
N LEU A 292 -1.96 -7.64 6.71
CA LEU A 292 -1.18 -7.98 7.90
C LEU A 292 -0.25 -9.13 7.57
N HIS A 293 0.96 -9.04 8.08
CA HIS A 293 1.97 -10.06 7.90
C HIS A 293 2.50 -10.57 9.25
N GLY A 294 2.95 -11.81 9.25
CA GLY A 294 3.50 -12.47 10.41
C GLY A 294 4.53 -13.51 10.01
N ARG A 295 5.20 -14.06 11.00
CA ARG A 295 6.24 -15.07 10.80
C ARG A 295 6.14 -16.15 11.88
N GLU A 296 6.21 -17.40 11.47
CA GLU A 296 6.36 -18.53 12.39
C GLU A 296 7.73 -18.51 13.07
N VAL A 297 7.84 -19.18 14.21
CA VAL A 297 9.12 -19.41 14.88
C VAL A 297 10.08 -20.13 13.94
N PHE A 298 11.37 -19.83 14.05
CA PHE A 298 12.43 -20.55 13.36
C PHE A 298 13.58 -20.88 14.31
N ASP A 299 14.33 -21.93 13.98
CA ASP A 299 15.52 -22.30 14.74
C ASP A 299 16.79 -21.76 14.08
N PRO A 300 17.42 -20.71 14.66
CA PRO A 300 18.62 -20.09 14.09
C PRO A 300 19.86 -21.01 14.15
N GLN A 301 19.82 -22.13 14.87
CA GLN A 301 20.92 -23.10 14.93
C GLN A 301 20.92 -24.05 13.73
N THR A 302 19.81 -24.13 12.98
CA THR A 302 19.66 -25.07 11.86
C THR A 302 20.09 -24.50 10.52
N GLY A 303 20.39 -23.19 10.43
CA GLY A 303 20.84 -22.55 9.21
C GLY A 303 20.70 -21.03 9.24
N ALA A 304 21.26 -20.39 8.23
CA ALA A 304 21.16 -18.93 8.07
C ALA A 304 19.77 -18.51 7.58
N ARG A 305 19.34 -17.34 8.03
CA ARG A 305 18.14 -16.66 7.54
C ARG A 305 18.38 -15.17 7.43
N LEU A 306 18.32 -14.64 6.21
CA LEU A 306 18.50 -13.22 5.92
C LEU A 306 17.45 -12.76 4.90
N LEU A 307 16.63 -11.81 5.32
CA LEU A 307 15.78 -11.06 4.41
C LEU A 307 16.24 -9.60 4.39
N GLN A 308 16.10 -8.97 3.23
CA GLN A 308 16.30 -7.54 3.09
C GLN A 308 15.00 -6.90 2.63
N GLY A 309 14.62 -5.78 3.24
CA GLY A 309 13.37 -5.11 2.93
C GLY A 309 13.53 -3.63 2.63
N CYS A 310 12.53 -3.10 1.94
CA CYS A 310 12.33 -1.67 1.72
C CYS A 310 10.85 -1.37 1.55
N TYR A 311 10.54 -0.07 1.45
CA TYR A 311 9.19 0.41 1.26
C TYR A 311 9.12 1.40 0.09
N PHE A 312 7.96 1.52 -0.53
CA PHE A 312 7.56 2.69 -1.30
C PHE A 312 6.11 3.08 -1.00
N ASP A 313 5.75 4.34 -1.27
CA ASP A 313 4.40 4.80 -1.02
C ASP A 313 3.43 4.28 -2.10
N PHE A 314 2.19 3.99 -1.70
CA PHE A 314 1.17 3.48 -2.62
C PHE A 314 0.90 4.45 -3.79
N GLU A 315 1.08 5.74 -3.55
CA GLU A 315 1.01 6.77 -4.62
C GLU A 315 2.10 6.62 -5.67
N THR A 316 3.28 6.09 -5.30
CA THR A 316 4.36 5.76 -6.25
C THR A 316 3.90 4.67 -7.23
N LEU A 317 3.24 3.61 -6.72
CA LEU A 317 2.63 2.56 -7.53
C LEU A 317 1.58 3.14 -8.49
N ARG A 318 0.66 3.92 -7.97
CA ARG A 318 -0.40 4.57 -8.76
C ARG A 318 0.17 5.48 -9.85
N SER A 319 1.17 6.30 -9.49
CA SER A 319 1.86 7.18 -10.42
C SER A 319 2.51 6.39 -11.55
N ARG A 320 3.23 5.30 -11.23
CA ARG A 320 3.89 4.46 -12.24
C ARG A 320 2.88 3.86 -13.20
N ARG A 321 1.77 3.30 -12.72
CA ARG A 321 0.70 2.76 -13.57
C ARG A 321 0.11 3.80 -14.50
N ARG A 322 -0.15 5.03 -14.04
CA ARG A 322 -0.61 6.13 -14.91
C ARG A 322 0.39 6.49 -15.99
N VAL A 323 1.69 6.48 -15.68
CA VAL A 323 2.76 6.72 -16.66
C VAL A 323 2.79 5.63 -17.73
N LEU A 324 2.72 4.35 -17.31
CA LEU A 324 2.70 3.21 -18.22
C LEU A 324 1.47 3.22 -19.13
N ALA A 325 0.30 3.58 -18.61
CA ALA A 325 -0.94 3.71 -19.39
C ALA A 325 -0.83 4.81 -20.46
N ARG A 326 -0.19 5.97 -20.14
CA ARG A 326 0.03 7.04 -21.13
C ARG A 326 1.00 6.65 -22.25
N GLY A 327 2.04 5.88 -21.92
CA GLY A 327 2.98 5.39 -22.93
C GLY A 327 2.37 4.40 -23.94
N ARG A 328 1.23 3.78 -23.60
CA ARG A 328 0.47 2.88 -24.49
C ARG A 328 -0.58 3.62 -25.34
N ALA A 329 -1.09 4.74 -24.87
CA ALA A 329 -1.88 5.63 -25.70
C ALA A 329 -0.95 6.23 -26.75
N ALA A 330 -1.23 6.00 -28.05
CA ALA A 330 -0.42 6.56 -29.13
C ALA A 330 -0.21 8.07 -28.91
N PRO A 331 0.97 8.64 -29.29
CA PRO A 331 1.19 10.04 -29.15
C PRO A 331 0.08 10.78 -29.89
N VAL A 332 -0.70 11.59 -29.14
CA VAL A 332 -1.53 12.60 -29.76
C VAL A 332 -0.55 13.50 -30.50
N SER A 333 -0.54 13.45 -31.84
CA SER A 333 0.28 14.33 -32.67
C SER A 333 0.01 15.76 -32.26
N ALA A 334 1.07 16.42 -31.82
CA ALA A 334 1.07 17.83 -31.42
C ALA A 334 0.72 18.75 -32.59
#